data_b543d334b42c4b7a68ae93310f36b30b
#
_entry.id   b543d334b42c4b7a68ae93310f36b30b
#
_cell.length_a   1.000
_cell.length_b   1.000
_cell.length_c   1.000
_cell.angle_alpha   90.00
_cell.angle_beta   90.00
_cell.angle_gamma   90.00
#
_symmetry.space_group_name_H-M   'P 1'
#
loop_
_entity.id
_entity.type
_entity.pdbx_description
1 polymer ?
#
loop_
_entity_poly.entity_id
_entity_poly.type
_entity_poly.pdbx_seq_one_letter_code
_entity_poly.pdbx_strand_id
1 'polypeptide(L)'
;KIQGPTVVTAGLIQLPQTLEIVNPNHYIATISTSNILEIEFKFEYGIGYKLASQTFADEADNYLQLDTIFMPVQKVDFKIENVYDTANNITERLFIDIWTNGSISPNDALESAAQIIIDLFTLLINNKDINENNQLETKIRSISIEPYTNIAIEELQLSVRAYNCLKKAQINTF
;
A
#
# COMPACT_ATOMS: atom_id res chain seq x y z
N LYS A 1 -21.26 2.65 18.61
CA LYS A 1 -22.69 2.61 18.90
C LYS A 1 -23.21 4.01 19.21
N ILE A 2 -24.11 4.54 18.40
CA ILE A 2 -24.58 5.93 18.47
C ILE A 2 -26.10 5.95 18.36
N GLN A 3 -26.75 6.75 19.21
CA GLN A 3 -28.20 6.93 19.19
C GLN A 3 -28.55 8.24 18.45
N GLY A 4 -29.54 8.17 17.54
CA GLY A 4 -30.06 9.31 16.82
C GLY A 4 -31.08 10.15 17.63
N PRO A 5 -31.51 11.30 17.07
CA PRO A 5 -31.11 11.84 15.76
C PRO A 5 -29.75 12.54 15.83
N THR A 6 -28.83 12.23 14.91
CA THR A 6 -27.52 12.87 14.86
C THR A 6 -26.80 12.63 13.53
N VAL A 7 -25.81 13.45 13.22
CA VAL A 7 -24.87 13.23 12.12
C VAL A 7 -23.69 12.45 12.67
N VAL A 8 -23.39 11.31 12.04
CA VAL A 8 -22.28 10.43 12.43
C VAL A 8 -21.06 10.79 11.59
N THR A 9 -19.98 11.15 12.27
CA THR A 9 -18.69 11.46 11.67
C THR A 9 -17.62 10.48 12.15
N ALA A 10 -16.49 10.44 11.45
CA ALA A 10 -15.38 9.56 11.80
C ALA A 10 -14.87 9.80 13.24
N GLY A 11 -14.89 11.03 13.72
CA GLY A 11 -14.45 11.37 15.08
C GLY A 11 -15.25 10.73 16.21
N LEU A 12 -16.44 10.14 15.91
CA LEU A 12 -17.25 9.40 16.88
C LEU A 12 -16.88 7.92 16.99
N ILE A 13 -15.95 7.45 16.16
CA ILE A 13 -15.45 6.07 16.22
C ILE A 13 -14.58 5.91 17.46
N GLN A 14 -14.86 4.89 18.25
CA GLN A 14 -14.03 4.52 19.39
C GLN A 14 -12.84 3.71 18.89
N LEU A 15 -11.65 4.28 18.95
CA LEU A 15 -10.41 3.68 18.47
C LEU A 15 -9.55 3.17 19.64
N PRO A 16 -8.77 2.10 19.40
CA PRO A 16 -7.66 1.75 20.29
C PRO A 16 -6.56 2.82 20.20
N GLN A 17 -5.69 2.88 21.22
CA GLN A 17 -4.60 3.88 21.30
C GLN A 17 -3.58 3.81 20.15
N THR A 18 -3.58 2.72 19.41
CA THR A 18 -2.67 2.48 18.28
C THR A 18 -3.15 3.06 16.95
N LEU A 19 -4.39 3.57 16.89
CA LEU A 19 -5.00 4.12 15.69
C LEU A 19 -5.38 5.58 15.91
N GLU A 20 -5.19 6.39 14.88
CA GLU A 20 -5.57 7.79 14.84
C GLU A 20 -6.42 8.10 13.60
N ILE A 21 -7.41 9.00 13.76
CA ILE A 21 -8.25 9.45 12.65
C ILE A 21 -7.64 10.71 12.06
N VAL A 22 -7.23 10.65 10.80
CA VAL A 22 -6.68 11.79 10.07
C VAL A 22 -7.71 12.89 9.84
N ASN A 23 -8.95 12.51 9.48
CA ASN A 23 -10.04 13.46 9.25
C ASN A 23 -11.26 13.13 10.15
N PRO A 24 -11.33 13.67 11.38
CA PRO A 24 -12.43 13.38 12.31
C PRO A 24 -13.80 13.92 11.83
N ASN A 25 -13.82 14.91 10.95
CA ASN A 25 -15.05 15.50 10.42
C ASN A 25 -15.60 14.75 9.20
N HIS A 26 -14.95 13.67 8.78
CA HIS A 26 -15.43 12.89 7.64
C HIS A 26 -16.81 12.31 7.91
N TYR A 27 -17.77 12.63 7.02
CA TYR A 27 -19.16 12.19 7.14
C TYR A 27 -19.29 10.69 6.87
N ILE A 28 -20.04 9.99 7.73
CA ILE A 28 -20.34 8.56 7.59
C ILE A 28 -21.81 8.36 7.32
N ALA A 29 -22.70 8.87 8.18
CA ALA A 29 -24.14 8.65 8.08
C ALA A 29 -24.93 9.74 8.83
N THR A 30 -26.22 9.82 8.55
CA THR A 30 -27.19 10.61 9.33
C THR A 30 -28.27 9.70 9.86
N ILE A 31 -28.50 9.74 11.16
CA ILE A 31 -29.58 9.04 11.84
C ILE A 31 -30.69 10.07 12.04
N SER A 32 -31.83 9.90 11.36
CA SER A 32 -32.96 10.83 11.40
C SER A 32 -33.94 10.55 12.53
N THR A 33 -33.91 9.35 13.09
CA THR A 33 -34.83 8.87 14.12
C THR A 33 -34.10 8.52 15.40
N SER A 34 -34.83 8.22 16.49
CA SER A 34 -34.24 7.78 17.76
C SER A 34 -33.64 6.36 17.72
N ASN A 35 -33.38 5.85 16.54
CA ASN A 35 -32.77 4.53 16.36
C ASN A 35 -31.30 4.52 16.76
N ILE A 36 -30.79 3.34 17.08
CA ILE A 36 -29.40 3.11 17.39
C ILE A 36 -28.71 2.60 16.13
N LEU A 37 -27.61 3.25 15.75
CA LEU A 37 -26.66 2.75 14.75
C LEU A 37 -25.49 2.07 15.48
N GLU A 38 -25.21 0.83 15.12
CA GLU A 38 -24.09 0.07 15.62
C GLU A 38 -23.28 -0.43 14.44
N ILE A 39 -22.02 -0.03 14.35
CA ILE A 39 -21.09 -0.43 13.29
C ILE A 39 -19.79 -0.88 13.96
N GLU A 40 -19.30 -2.01 13.57
CA GLU A 40 -17.98 -2.52 13.95
C GLU A 40 -17.04 -2.42 12.75
N PHE A 41 -15.82 -1.91 12.99
CA PHE A 41 -14.80 -1.75 11.97
C PHE A 41 -13.61 -2.65 12.29
N LYS A 42 -13.19 -3.45 11.32
CA LYS A 42 -11.95 -4.21 11.36
C LYS A 42 -10.89 -3.47 10.55
N PHE A 43 -9.77 -3.13 11.17
CA PHE A 43 -8.65 -2.44 10.52
C PHE A 43 -7.47 -3.39 10.36
N GLU A 44 -6.82 -3.31 9.21
CA GLU A 44 -5.64 -4.11 8.88
C GLU A 44 -4.53 -3.21 8.37
N TYR A 45 -3.29 -3.68 8.50
CA TYR A 45 -2.14 -3.08 7.84
C TYR A 45 -2.00 -3.65 6.44
N GLY A 46 -1.53 -2.82 5.49
CA GLY A 46 -1.32 -3.24 4.13
C GLY A 46 -0.35 -2.33 3.38
N ILE A 47 -0.04 -2.70 2.14
CA ILE A 47 0.82 -1.97 1.23
C ILE A 47 0.11 -1.86 -0.11
N GLY A 48 0.16 -0.68 -0.72
CA GLY A 48 -0.41 -0.45 -2.04
C GLY A 48 -1.93 -0.40 -2.05
N TYR A 49 -2.56 -1.07 -2.99
CA TYR A 49 -4.00 -1.15 -3.17
C TYR A 49 -4.48 -2.60 -3.03
N LYS A 50 -5.51 -2.83 -2.24
CA LYS A 50 -6.10 -4.15 -2.03
C LYS A 50 -7.57 -4.14 -2.38
N LEU A 51 -7.96 -4.97 -3.32
CA LEU A 51 -9.37 -5.17 -3.70
C LEU A 51 -10.10 -5.99 -2.64
N ALA A 52 -11.38 -5.68 -2.41
CA ALA A 52 -12.25 -6.47 -1.55
C ALA A 52 -12.26 -7.96 -1.94
N SER A 53 -12.24 -8.28 -3.24
CA SER A 53 -12.22 -9.64 -3.76
C SER A 53 -10.96 -10.46 -3.43
N GLN A 54 -9.85 -9.81 -3.11
CA GLN A 54 -8.57 -10.47 -2.80
C GLN A 54 -8.42 -10.87 -1.32
N THR A 55 -9.34 -10.41 -0.48
CA THR A 55 -9.26 -10.62 0.98
C THR A 55 -9.97 -11.92 1.43
N PHE A 56 -10.65 -12.61 0.53
CA PHE A 56 -11.67 -13.62 0.84
C PHE A 56 -11.19 -15.05 1.06
N ALA A 57 -9.91 -15.33 1.04
CA ALA A 57 -9.50 -16.74 0.99
C ALA A 57 -9.82 -17.56 2.26
N ASP A 58 -9.95 -16.95 3.44
CA ASP A 58 -9.89 -17.76 4.66
C ASP A 58 -10.89 -17.49 5.80
N GLU A 59 -11.77 -16.50 5.74
CA GLU A 59 -12.67 -16.28 6.89
C GLU A 59 -14.10 -15.99 6.46
N ALA A 60 -15.03 -16.84 6.90
CA ALA A 60 -16.49 -16.58 6.91
C ALA A 60 -16.83 -15.45 7.92
N ASP A 61 -16.16 -14.31 7.80
CA ASP A 61 -16.44 -13.14 8.61
C ASP A 61 -17.69 -12.44 8.04
N ASN A 62 -18.62 -12.12 8.92
CA ASN A 62 -19.84 -11.37 8.61
C ASN A 62 -19.54 -9.89 8.30
N TYR A 63 -18.29 -9.54 7.96
CA TYR A 63 -17.89 -8.19 7.61
C TYR A 63 -18.07 -7.90 6.13
N LEU A 64 -18.60 -6.72 5.82
CA LEU A 64 -18.60 -6.18 4.47
C LEU A 64 -17.19 -5.68 4.14
N GLN A 65 -16.57 -6.30 3.17
CA GLN A 65 -15.22 -5.93 2.76
C GLN A 65 -15.24 -4.77 1.78
N LEU A 66 -14.27 -3.89 1.91
CA LEU A 66 -14.11 -2.69 1.10
C LEU A 66 -12.73 -2.69 0.43
N ASP A 67 -12.69 -2.10 -0.76
CA ASP A 67 -11.41 -1.78 -1.40
C ASP A 67 -10.62 -0.81 -0.51
N THR A 68 -9.34 -1.08 -0.33
CA THR A 68 -8.50 -0.31 0.58
C THR A 68 -7.25 0.21 -0.12
N ILE A 69 -6.92 1.48 0.15
CA ILE A 69 -5.75 2.17 -0.36
C ILE A 69 -4.79 2.38 0.81
N PHE A 70 -3.66 1.68 0.81
CA PHE A 70 -2.63 1.77 1.84
C PHE A 70 -1.48 2.72 1.47
N MET A 71 -1.65 3.49 0.38
CA MET A 71 -0.65 4.46 -0.08
C MET A 71 -0.90 5.84 0.54
N PRO A 72 -0.03 6.31 1.44
CA PRO A 72 -0.20 7.63 2.05
C PRO A 72 0.14 8.77 1.08
N VAL A 73 1.03 8.56 0.11
CA VAL A 73 1.41 9.55 -0.89
C VAL A 73 0.44 9.48 -2.06
N GLN A 74 -0.25 10.59 -2.34
CA GLN A 74 -1.25 10.69 -3.39
C GLN A 74 -0.66 11.16 -4.72
N LYS A 75 0.27 12.12 -4.66
CA LYS A 75 0.90 12.73 -5.83
C LYS A 75 2.30 13.20 -5.47
N VAL A 76 3.21 13.09 -6.43
CA VAL A 76 4.54 13.69 -6.39
C VAL A 76 4.76 14.44 -7.70
N ASP A 77 5.30 15.64 -7.60
CA ASP A 77 5.76 16.43 -8.75
C ASP A 77 7.16 16.95 -8.48
N PHE A 78 7.93 17.24 -9.53
CA PHE A 78 9.26 17.81 -9.36
C PHE A 78 9.56 18.82 -10.45
N LYS A 79 10.40 19.80 -10.10
CA LYS A 79 10.90 20.83 -11.00
C LYS A 79 12.38 21.03 -10.78
N ILE A 80 13.15 21.18 -11.86
CA ILE A 80 14.57 21.50 -11.81
C ILE A 80 14.75 22.92 -12.35
N GLU A 81 15.47 23.75 -11.61
CA GLU A 81 15.80 25.11 -11.99
C GLU A 81 17.31 25.32 -11.97
N ASN A 82 17.82 25.95 -13.01
CA ASN A 82 19.23 26.39 -13.04
C ASN A 82 19.39 27.63 -12.18
N VAL A 83 20.33 27.58 -11.25
CA VAL A 83 20.71 28.68 -10.36
C VAL A 83 22.16 29.05 -10.63
N TYR A 84 22.39 30.35 -10.84
CA TYR A 84 23.74 30.87 -11.01
C TYR A 84 24.33 31.21 -9.65
N ASP A 85 25.51 30.66 -9.35
CA ASP A 85 26.27 31.03 -8.17
C ASP A 85 26.97 32.37 -8.40
N THR A 86 27.44 33.01 -7.33
CA THR A 86 28.19 34.27 -7.32
C THR A 86 29.45 34.21 -8.21
N ALA A 87 29.99 33.03 -8.45
CA ALA A 87 31.10 32.75 -9.36
C ALA A 87 30.69 32.44 -10.82
N ASN A 88 29.40 32.65 -11.17
CA ASN A 88 28.83 32.35 -12.49
C ASN A 88 28.81 30.86 -12.88
N ASN A 89 28.97 29.95 -11.88
CA ASN A 89 28.80 28.53 -12.10
C ASN A 89 27.29 28.20 -12.14
N ILE A 90 26.90 27.35 -13.08
CA ILE A 90 25.51 26.84 -13.17
C ILE A 90 25.38 25.66 -12.23
N THR A 91 24.49 25.77 -11.26
CA THR A 91 24.07 24.68 -10.37
C THR A 91 22.58 24.40 -10.58
N GLU A 92 22.17 23.15 -10.40
CA GLU A 92 20.78 22.76 -10.49
C GLU A 92 20.15 22.72 -9.11
N ARG A 93 18.95 23.26 -8.98
CA ARG A 93 18.12 23.17 -7.78
C ARG A 93 16.92 22.29 -8.08
N LEU A 94 16.73 21.25 -7.28
CA LEU A 94 15.59 20.35 -7.35
C LEU A 94 14.49 20.84 -6.38
N PHE A 95 13.28 21.02 -6.89
CA PHE A 95 12.06 21.22 -6.11
C PHE A 95 11.24 19.93 -6.21
N ILE A 96 10.75 19.45 -5.08
CA ILE A 96 9.88 18.27 -5.00
C ILE A 96 8.63 18.66 -4.24
N ASP A 97 7.48 18.51 -4.88
CA ASP A 97 6.16 18.73 -4.29
C ASP A 97 5.53 17.36 -3.99
N ILE A 98 5.15 17.13 -2.74
CA ILE A 98 4.61 15.85 -2.28
C ILE A 98 3.24 16.10 -1.63
N TRP A 99 2.19 15.47 -2.16
CA TRP A 99 0.85 15.49 -1.59
C TRP A 99 0.58 14.16 -0.87
N THR A 100 0.22 14.27 0.40
CA THR A 100 -0.12 13.10 1.24
C THR A 100 -1.59 13.15 1.62
N ASN A 101 -2.10 12.03 2.12
CA ASN A 101 -3.46 11.94 2.68
C ASN A 101 -3.54 12.46 4.14
N GLY A 102 -2.44 12.97 4.70
CA GLY A 102 -2.33 13.48 6.07
C GLY A 102 -1.90 12.43 7.11
N SER A 103 -1.80 11.16 6.76
CA SER A 103 -1.31 10.10 7.67
C SER A 103 0.21 10.12 7.86
N ILE A 104 0.93 10.74 6.94
CA ILE A 104 2.39 10.92 6.99
C ILE A 104 2.74 12.33 6.55
N SER A 105 3.79 12.93 7.12
CA SER A 105 4.29 14.20 6.62
C SER A 105 5.07 14.02 5.30
N PRO A 106 5.11 15.04 4.42
CA PRO A 106 5.90 14.98 3.19
C PRO A 106 7.38 14.69 3.42
N ASN A 107 7.95 15.23 4.51
CA ASN A 107 9.36 15.01 4.88
C ASN A 107 9.60 13.55 5.27
N ASP A 108 8.73 12.98 6.12
CA ASP A 108 8.86 11.58 6.57
C ASP A 108 8.64 10.61 5.39
N ALA A 109 7.76 10.97 4.46
CA ALA A 109 7.54 10.19 3.25
C ALA A 109 8.78 10.16 2.36
N LEU A 110 9.47 11.31 2.21
CA LEU A 110 10.71 11.41 1.44
C LEU A 110 11.84 10.63 2.12
N GLU A 111 11.98 10.76 3.45
CA GLU A 111 12.98 10.03 4.24
C GLU A 111 12.78 8.52 4.12
N SER A 112 11.53 8.05 4.28
CA SER A 112 11.18 6.63 4.14
C SER A 112 11.49 6.11 2.74
N ALA A 113 11.17 6.87 1.70
CA ALA A 113 11.49 6.51 0.32
C ALA A 113 13.00 6.42 0.08
N ALA A 114 13.77 7.38 0.60
CA ALA A 114 15.23 7.37 0.51
C ALA A 114 15.82 6.15 1.23
N GLN A 115 15.29 5.78 2.41
CA GLN A 115 15.73 4.59 3.14
C GLN A 115 15.48 3.30 2.36
N ILE A 116 14.30 3.17 1.72
CA ILE A 116 14.00 2.01 0.86
C ILE A 116 15.01 1.88 -0.28
N ILE A 117 15.36 3.01 -0.92
CA ILE A 117 16.36 3.02 -2.00
C ILE A 117 17.74 2.60 -1.48
N ILE A 118 18.18 3.13 -0.33
CA ILE A 118 19.45 2.78 0.31
C ILE A 118 19.48 1.28 0.61
N ASP A 119 18.42 0.73 1.20
CA ASP A 119 18.35 -0.69 1.54
C ASP A 119 18.47 -1.56 0.29
N LEU A 120 17.79 -1.20 -0.81
CA LEU A 120 17.90 -1.91 -2.08
C LEU A 120 19.31 -1.85 -2.68
N PHE A 121 19.95 -0.68 -2.68
CA PHE A 121 21.32 -0.53 -3.20
C PHE A 121 22.38 -1.19 -2.31
N THR A 122 22.14 -1.26 -1.01
CA THR A 122 23.02 -1.96 -0.06
C THR A 122 23.18 -3.43 -0.41
N LEU A 123 22.14 -4.08 -0.94
CA LEU A 123 22.21 -5.46 -1.41
C LEU A 123 23.19 -5.63 -2.59
N LEU A 124 23.38 -4.60 -3.43
CA LEU A 124 24.32 -4.64 -4.55
C LEU A 124 25.79 -4.43 -4.08
N ILE A 125 25.99 -3.72 -3.00
CA ILE A 125 27.33 -3.43 -2.45
C ILE A 125 27.87 -4.65 -1.70
N ASN A 126 27.04 -5.33 -0.92
CA ASN A 126 27.42 -6.42 -0.03
C ASN A 126 27.47 -7.80 -0.68
N ASN A 127 27.51 -7.91 -2.01
CA ASN A 127 27.56 -9.18 -2.74
C ASN A 127 28.77 -10.08 -2.39
N LYS A 128 29.68 -9.66 -1.51
CA LYS A 128 30.80 -10.47 -1.03
C LYS A 128 30.48 -11.37 0.18
N ASP A 129 29.36 -11.10 0.90
CA ASP A 129 29.07 -11.76 2.18
C ASP A 129 27.70 -12.52 2.20
N ILE A 130 27.20 -12.96 1.03
CA ILE A 130 25.90 -13.65 0.92
C ILE A 130 25.87 -15.02 1.65
N ASN A 131 27.01 -15.50 2.14
CA ASN A 131 27.07 -16.82 2.77
C ASN A 131 26.76 -16.86 4.28
N GLU A 132 26.53 -15.75 4.97
CA GLU A 132 26.39 -15.79 6.45
C GLU A 132 25.12 -15.17 7.04
N ASN A 133 24.22 -14.50 6.30
CA ASN A 133 23.05 -13.87 6.89
C ASN A 133 21.73 -14.25 6.24
N ASN A 134 21.18 -15.42 6.58
CA ASN A 134 19.80 -15.85 6.32
C ASN A 134 18.69 -14.94 6.92
N GLN A 135 19.06 -13.80 7.56
CA GLN A 135 18.08 -12.89 8.16
C GLN A 135 17.55 -11.82 7.20
N LEU A 136 18.29 -11.51 6.12
CA LEU A 136 17.84 -10.54 5.11
C LEU A 136 16.82 -11.17 4.12
N GLU A 137 16.96 -12.45 3.82
CA GLU A 137 15.98 -13.15 2.99
C GLU A 137 14.58 -13.15 3.60
N THR A 138 14.49 -13.16 4.94
CA THR A 138 13.19 -13.12 5.64
C THR A 138 12.51 -11.77 5.50
N LYS A 139 13.26 -10.66 5.43
CA LYS A 139 12.69 -9.33 5.23
C LYS A 139 12.24 -9.07 3.79
N ILE A 140 12.96 -9.61 2.80
CA ILE A 140 12.58 -9.50 1.38
C ILE A 140 11.39 -10.41 1.08
N ARG A 141 11.29 -11.57 1.73
CA ARG A 141 10.12 -12.46 1.61
C ARG A 141 8.84 -11.88 2.20
N SER A 142 8.93 -10.94 3.14
CA SER A 142 7.73 -10.23 3.64
C SER A 142 7.23 -9.12 2.70
N ILE A 143 7.99 -8.77 1.67
CA ILE A 143 7.56 -7.94 0.54
C ILE A 143 7.16 -8.84 -0.66
N SER A 144 7.20 -10.16 -0.49
CA SER A 144 6.83 -11.08 -1.56
C SER A 144 5.38 -10.85 -1.97
N ILE A 145 5.21 -10.21 -3.11
CA ILE A 145 4.20 -10.60 -4.10
C ILE A 145 4.09 -12.11 -3.99
N GLU A 146 2.96 -12.64 -3.54
CA GLU A 146 2.73 -14.08 -3.54
C GLU A 146 3.12 -14.59 -4.93
N PRO A 147 4.06 -15.50 -5.05
CA PRO A 147 4.43 -15.96 -6.36
C PRO A 147 3.23 -16.72 -6.93
N TYR A 148 2.72 -16.27 -8.06
CA TYR A 148 1.83 -17.05 -8.92
C TYR A 148 2.50 -18.37 -9.42
N THR A 149 3.47 -18.86 -8.68
CA THR A 149 4.43 -19.92 -9.08
C THR A 149 3.87 -21.33 -9.11
N ASN A 150 2.58 -21.53 -8.87
CA ASN A 150 1.97 -22.85 -8.91
C ASN A 150 0.57 -22.87 -9.57
N ILE A 151 0.23 -21.85 -10.35
CA ILE A 151 -1.02 -21.86 -11.09
C ILE A 151 -0.82 -22.77 -12.31
N ALA A 152 -1.62 -23.82 -12.42
CA ALA A 152 -1.61 -24.67 -13.60
C ALA A 152 -2.05 -23.87 -14.85
N ILE A 153 -1.38 -24.09 -15.98
CA ILE A 153 -1.71 -23.36 -17.23
C ILE A 153 -3.15 -23.57 -17.69
N GLU A 154 -3.83 -24.62 -17.19
CA GLU A 154 -5.24 -24.91 -17.40
C GLU A 154 -6.16 -23.86 -16.75
N GLU A 155 -5.75 -23.24 -15.64
CA GLU A 155 -6.54 -22.27 -14.89
C GLU A 155 -6.44 -20.85 -15.45
N LEU A 156 -5.44 -20.58 -16.30
CA LEU A 156 -5.17 -19.24 -16.84
C LEU A 156 -6.13 -18.83 -17.98
N GLN A 157 -7.14 -19.64 -18.32
CA GLN A 157 -8.13 -19.39 -19.38
C GLN A 157 -7.51 -18.89 -20.71
N LEU A 158 -6.37 -19.42 -21.09
CA LEU A 158 -5.65 -19.03 -22.30
C LEU A 158 -6.40 -19.50 -23.56
N SER A 159 -6.16 -18.80 -24.67
CA SER A 159 -6.64 -19.28 -25.95
C SER A 159 -6.06 -20.66 -26.26
N VAL A 160 -6.83 -21.51 -26.96
CA VAL A 160 -6.43 -22.90 -27.33
C VAL A 160 -5.05 -22.94 -28.01
N ARG A 161 -4.73 -21.90 -28.79
CA ARG A 161 -3.45 -21.78 -29.49
C ARG A 161 -2.29 -21.53 -28.51
N ALA A 162 -2.46 -20.61 -27.56
CA ALA A 162 -1.46 -20.30 -26.54
C ALA A 162 -1.23 -21.49 -25.60
N TYR A 163 -2.31 -22.11 -25.13
CA TYR A 163 -2.26 -23.32 -24.32
C TYR A 163 -1.48 -24.45 -24.97
N ASN A 164 -1.77 -24.76 -26.24
CA ASN A 164 -1.07 -25.80 -26.96
C ASN A 164 0.42 -25.50 -27.19
N CYS A 165 0.79 -24.21 -27.34
CA CYS A 165 2.19 -23.81 -27.45
C CYS A 165 2.95 -24.05 -26.16
N LEU A 166 2.38 -23.65 -25.01
CA LEU A 166 2.99 -23.85 -23.69
C LEU A 166 3.12 -25.33 -23.35
N LYS A 167 2.10 -26.13 -23.65
CA LYS A 167 2.10 -27.57 -23.41
C LYS A 167 3.14 -28.31 -24.27
N LYS A 168 3.34 -27.91 -25.52
CA LYS A 168 4.43 -28.41 -26.37
C LYS A 168 5.82 -28.05 -25.87
N ALA A 169 5.96 -26.89 -25.22
CA ALA A 169 7.18 -26.43 -24.57
C ALA A 169 7.41 -27.07 -23.18
N GLN A 170 6.53 -27.98 -22.74
CA GLN A 170 6.56 -28.65 -21.42
C GLN A 170 6.46 -27.68 -20.23
N ILE A 171 5.87 -26.48 -20.41
CA ILE A 171 5.56 -25.54 -19.37
C ILE A 171 4.17 -25.90 -18.85
N ASN A 172 4.07 -26.38 -17.60
CA ASN A 172 2.82 -26.84 -16.99
C ASN A 172 2.31 -25.89 -15.88
N THR A 173 3.16 -25.03 -15.35
CA THR A 173 2.85 -24.05 -14.30
C THR A 173 3.51 -22.73 -14.63
N PHE A 174 2.93 -21.67 -14.09
CA PHE A 174 3.45 -20.30 -14.20
C PHE A 174 4.20 -19.93 -12.93
#